data_8dacd6148b20cae02d0922042faed720
#
_entry.id   8dacd6148b20cae02d0922042faed720
#
_cell.length_a   1.000
_cell.length_b   1.000
_cell.length_c   1.000
_cell.angle_alpha   90.00
_cell.angle_beta   90.00
_cell.angle_gamma   90.00
#
_symmetry.space_group_name_H-M   'P 1'
#
loop_
_entity.id
_entity.type
_entity.pdbx_description
1 polymer ?
#
loop_
_entity_poly.entity_id
_entity_poly.type
_entity_poly.pdbx_seq_one_letter_code
_entity_poly.pdbx_strand_id
1 'polypeptide(L)'
;TEKLRADFDAKYPQCRGKKLALYAPTFRDDPERDGEIMKNFDAQKFSERFSDEYALLIRLHPQVHTGEVNAGESAIDMTGYPDVGELVRICDLLITDYSSICMDFVLLKKPCLFYAFDLEEYERERSFFFSYEDYVPGKTAKTFDGLLDMIASEDFGKDRQEKFREFNFDVFDGKSAARTVDAIVK
;
A
#
# COMPACT_ATOMS: atom_id res chain seq x y z
N THR A 1 -17.67 -2.08 6.77
CA THR A 1 -16.92 -1.86 5.50
C THR A 1 -17.86 -1.47 4.36
N GLU A 2 -19.01 -2.15 4.14
CA GLU A 2 -19.94 -1.88 3.02
C GLU A 2 -20.47 -0.43 3.01
N LYS A 3 -20.95 0.08 4.17
CA LYS A 3 -21.41 1.47 4.27
C LYS A 3 -20.28 2.45 3.93
N LEU A 4 -19.07 2.23 4.46
CA LEU A 4 -17.91 3.06 4.19
C LEU A 4 -17.58 3.09 2.70
N ARG A 5 -17.63 1.92 2.03
CA ARG A 5 -17.42 1.83 0.60
C ARG A 5 -18.50 2.57 -0.20
N ALA A 6 -19.77 2.45 0.18
CA ALA A 6 -20.86 3.17 -0.47
C ALA A 6 -20.73 4.68 -0.32
N ASP A 7 -20.37 5.17 0.89
CA ASP A 7 -20.13 6.59 1.14
C ASP A 7 -18.92 7.11 0.33
N PHE A 8 -17.86 6.28 0.21
CA PHE A 8 -16.71 6.59 -0.63
C PHE A 8 -17.08 6.66 -2.11
N ASP A 9 -17.80 5.68 -2.64
CA ASP A 9 -18.27 5.64 -4.03
C ASP A 9 -19.26 6.80 -4.37
N ALA A 10 -19.99 7.30 -3.38
CA ALA A 10 -20.83 8.48 -3.55
C ALA A 10 -19.99 9.76 -3.73
N LYS A 11 -18.88 9.87 -2.98
CA LYS A 11 -17.94 10.99 -3.05
C LYS A 11 -17.01 10.92 -4.27
N TYR A 12 -16.63 9.71 -4.69
CA TYR A 12 -15.75 9.43 -5.83
C TYR A 12 -16.45 8.51 -6.86
N PRO A 13 -17.39 9.05 -7.67
CA PRO A 13 -18.21 8.23 -8.56
C PRO A 13 -17.44 7.40 -9.59
N GLN A 14 -16.24 7.84 -9.96
CA GLN A 14 -15.33 7.13 -10.87
C GLN A 14 -14.81 5.79 -10.31
N CYS A 15 -14.97 5.54 -9.00
CA CYS A 15 -14.60 4.29 -8.33
C CYS A 15 -15.70 3.24 -8.35
N ARG A 16 -16.94 3.62 -8.72
CA ARG A 16 -18.09 2.70 -8.65
C ARG A 16 -17.87 1.47 -9.51
N GLY A 17 -18.12 0.30 -8.92
CA GLY A 17 -18.01 -0.98 -9.62
C GLY A 17 -16.59 -1.46 -9.88
N LYS A 18 -15.57 -0.70 -9.48
CA LYS A 18 -14.15 -1.08 -9.63
C LYS A 18 -13.56 -1.54 -8.31
N LYS A 19 -12.55 -2.39 -8.38
CA LYS A 19 -11.62 -2.63 -7.28
C LYS A 19 -10.79 -1.37 -7.00
N LEU A 20 -10.37 -1.16 -5.76
CA LEU A 20 -9.52 -0.02 -5.40
C LEU A 20 -8.09 -0.49 -5.18
N ALA A 21 -7.14 0.04 -5.96
CA ALA A 21 -5.71 -0.14 -5.75
C ALA A 21 -5.15 1.08 -5.04
N LEU A 22 -4.56 0.91 -3.87
CA LEU A 22 -3.92 1.97 -3.10
C LEU A 22 -2.41 1.92 -3.30
N TYR A 23 -1.84 2.95 -3.92
CA TYR A 23 -0.40 3.19 -3.91
C TYR A 23 -0.05 4.09 -2.74
N ALA A 24 0.68 3.55 -1.77
CA ALA A 24 1.08 4.23 -0.54
C ALA A 24 2.57 4.02 -0.24
N PRO A 25 3.47 4.75 -0.94
CA PRO A 25 4.91 4.63 -0.75
C PRO A 25 5.37 5.31 0.53
N THR A 26 6.54 4.86 1.02
CA THR A 26 7.28 5.50 2.10
C THR A 26 8.00 6.76 1.58
N PHE A 27 8.06 7.81 2.39
CA PHE A 27 8.88 8.98 2.09
C PHE A 27 10.39 8.64 2.10
N ARG A 28 11.18 9.47 1.45
CA ARG A 28 12.64 9.44 1.54
C ARG A 28 13.11 10.62 2.40
N ASP A 29 14.25 10.47 3.06
CA ASP A 29 14.80 11.55 3.90
C ASP A 29 15.32 12.72 3.07
N ASP A 30 15.68 12.46 1.82
CA ASP A 30 16.12 13.45 0.85
C ASP A 30 14.94 13.91 -0.02
N PRO A 31 14.59 15.20 -0.03
CA PRO A 31 13.52 15.74 -0.88
C PRO A 31 13.71 15.52 -2.39
N GLU A 32 14.96 15.42 -2.87
CA GLU A 32 15.21 15.11 -4.30
C GLU A 32 14.79 13.67 -4.60
N ARG A 33 14.98 12.76 -3.67
CA ARG A 33 14.58 11.36 -3.78
C ARG A 33 13.08 11.14 -3.59
N ASP A 34 12.42 11.95 -2.79
CA ASP A 34 10.96 11.95 -2.73
C ASP A 34 10.34 12.22 -4.12
N GLY A 35 10.95 13.10 -4.90
CA GLY A 35 10.54 13.37 -6.28
C GLY A 35 10.65 12.15 -7.21
N GLU A 36 11.54 11.20 -6.90
CA GLU A 36 11.73 9.98 -7.68
C GLU A 36 10.58 8.98 -7.51
N ILE A 37 9.89 9.00 -6.37
CA ILE A 37 8.76 8.10 -6.10
C ILE A 37 7.71 8.20 -7.22
N MET A 38 7.27 9.40 -7.54
CA MET A 38 6.27 9.62 -8.58
C MET A 38 6.82 9.58 -10.00
N LYS A 39 8.12 9.80 -10.20
CA LYS A 39 8.76 9.61 -11.52
C LYS A 39 8.85 8.14 -11.91
N ASN A 40 9.02 7.26 -10.93
CA ASN A 40 9.11 5.81 -11.15
C ASN A 40 7.74 5.12 -11.15
N PHE A 41 6.66 5.80 -10.76
CA PHE A 41 5.31 5.24 -10.76
C PHE A 41 4.46 5.90 -11.86
N ASP A 42 4.29 5.20 -12.97
CA ASP A 42 3.53 5.67 -14.12
C ASP A 42 2.03 5.36 -13.96
N ALA A 43 1.30 6.32 -13.37
CA ALA A 43 -0.14 6.20 -13.14
C ALA A 43 -0.93 6.10 -14.45
N GLN A 44 -0.46 6.73 -15.52
CA GLN A 44 -1.11 6.65 -16.83
C GLN A 44 -1.02 5.23 -17.38
N LYS A 45 0.17 4.63 -17.36
CA LYS A 45 0.39 3.26 -17.83
C LYS A 45 -0.39 2.24 -17.00
N PHE A 46 -0.51 2.47 -15.68
CA PHE A 46 -1.40 1.68 -14.81
C PHE A 46 -2.86 1.79 -15.29
N SER A 47 -3.35 3.00 -15.49
CA SER A 47 -4.73 3.26 -15.92
C SER A 47 -5.02 2.65 -17.30
N GLU A 48 -4.12 2.81 -18.27
CA GLU A 48 -4.26 2.22 -19.61
C GLU A 48 -4.45 0.70 -19.58
N ARG A 49 -3.83 0.03 -18.59
CA ARG A 49 -3.88 -1.43 -18.49
C ARG A 49 -5.02 -1.95 -17.61
N PHE A 50 -5.43 -1.19 -16.59
CA PHE A 50 -6.31 -1.69 -15.53
C PHE A 50 -7.53 -0.82 -15.23
N SER A 51 -7.80 0.27 -15.95
CA SER A 51 -8.88 1.19 -15.64
C SER A 51 -10.29 0.57 -15.69
N ASP A 52 -10.47 -0.53 -16.42
CA ASP A 52 -11.75 -1.26 -16.44
C ASP A 52 -11.99 -2.04 -15.14
N GLU A 53 -10.94 -2.45 -14.44
CA GLU A 53 -11.01 -3.28 -13.24
C GLU A 53 -10.70 -2.49 -11.96
N TYR A 54 -9.71 -1.61 -11.99
CA TYR A 54 -9.23 -0.87 -10.84
C TYR A 54 -9.41 0.64 -10.97
N ALA A 55 -9.74 1.29 -9.86
CA ALA A 55 -9.50 2.71 -9.66
C ALA A 55 -8.22 2.86 -8.82
N LEU A 56 -7.25 3.62 -9.33
CA LEU A 56 -5.99 3.89 -8.65
C LEU A 56 -6.14 5.06 -7.69
N LEU A 57 -5.81 4.81 -6.44
CA LEU A 57 -5.71 5.80 -5.37
C LEU A 57 -4.23 5.99 -5.02
N ILE A 58 -3.76 7.23 -4.99
CA ILE A 58 -2.38 7.54 -4.58
C ILE A 58 -2.43 8.30 -3.26
N ARG A 59 -1.72 7.80 -2.26
CA ARG A 59 -1.59 8.46 -0.98
C ARG A 59 -0.12 8.58 -0.60
N LEU A 60 0.44 9.74 -0.83
CA LEU A 60 1.80 10.03 -0.38
C LEU A 60 1.84 10.25 1.13
N HIS A 61 3.00 10.01 1.73
CA HIS A 61 3.22 10.31 3.14
C HIS A 61 3.17 11.84 3.36
N PRO A 62 2.62 12.35 4.48
CA PRO A 62 2.54 13.79 4.73
C PRO A 62 3.89 14.54 4.74
N GLN A 63 4.99 13.82 4.89
CA GLN A 63 6.35 14.38 4.83
C GLN A 63 6.92 14.46 3.40
N VAL A 64 6.22 13.93 2.40
CA VAL A 64 6.64 14.05 1.00
C VAL A 64 6.34 15.47 0.52
N HIS A 65 7.36 16.21 0.13
CA HIS A 65 7.27 17.61 -0.27
C HIS A 65 7.32 17.81 -1.80
N THR A 66 6.89 16.84 -2.57
CA THR A 66 6.99 16.85 -4.05
C THR A 66 5.91 17.65 -4.77
N GLY A 67 5.13 18.47 -4.07
CA GLY A 67 4.00 19.17 -4.70
C GLY A 67 2.78 18.27 -4.91
N GLU A 68 1.86 18.71 -5.76
CA GLU A 68 0.65 17.94 -6.06
C GLU A 68 0.97 16.64 -6.79
N VAL A 69 0.25 15.57 -6.44
CA VAL A 69 0.29 14.31 -7.21
C VAL A 69 -0.30 14.60 -8.59
N ASN A 70 0.55 14.85 -9.56
CA ASN A 70 0.11 15.11 -10.92
C ASN A 70 -0.12 13.77 -11.65
N ALA A 71 -1.18 13.08 -11.27
CA ALA A 71 -1.62 11.83 -11.91
C ALA A 71 -2.72 12.06 -12.96
N GLY A 72 -3.09 13.32 -13.23
CA GLY A 72 -4.16 13.68 -14.14
C GLY A 72 -5.47 12.97 -13.80
N GLU A 73 -6.16 12.46 -14.82
CA GLU A 73 -7.38 11.66 -14.67
C GLU A 73 -7.09 10.18 -14.37
N SER A 74 -5.80 9.77 -14.39
CA SER A 74 -5.38 8.37 -14.27
C SER A 74 -5.37 7.84 -12.84
N ALA A 75 -5.39 8.72 -11.83
CA ALA A 75 -5.44 8.34 -10.42
C ALA A 75 -6.15 9.42 -9.59
N ILE A 76 -6.56 9.04 -8.39
CA ILE A 76 -7.20 9.93 -7.44
C ILE A 76 -6.22 10.20 -6.30
N ASP A 77 -5.87 11.47 -6.09
CA ASP A 77 -5.01 11.87 -4.97
C ASP A 77 -5.76 11.76 -3.64
N MET A 78 -5.26 10.87 -2.78
CA MET A 78 -5.75 10.63 -1.42
C MET A 78 -4.74 11.10 -0.36
N THR A 79 -3.73 11.89 -0.71
CA THR A 79 -2.73 12.39 0.24
C THR A 79 -3.37 13.19 1.38
N GLY A 80 -4.37 14.01 1.07
CA GLY A 80 -5.16 14.75 2.05
C GLY A 80 -6.33 13.98 2.69
N TYR A 81 -6.52 12.69 2.40
CA TYR A 81 -7.62 11.91 2.98
C TYR A 81 -7.39 11.70 4.48
N PRO A 82 -8.37 12.04 5.36
CA PRO A 82 -8.13 12.19 6.81
C PRO A 82 -7.71 10.88 7.52
N ASP A 83 -8.37 9.77 7.17
CA ASP A 83 -8.18 8.48 7.86
C ASP A 83 -7.68 7.42 6.89
N VAL A 84 -6.39 7.10 6.97
CA VAL A 84 -5.79 6.02 6.18
C VAL A 84 -6.41 4.66 6.51
N GLY A 85 -6.87 4.44 7.74
CA GLY A 85 -7.54 3.21 8.14
C GLY A 85 -8.86 2.98 7.40
N GLU A 86 -9.55 4.04 6.97
CA GLU A 86 -10.72 3.92 6.09
C GLU A 86 -10.31 3.40 4.71
N LEU A 87 -9.25 3.97 4.10
CA LEU A 87 -8.72 3.50 2.82
C LEU A 87 -8.29 2.04 2.90
N VAL A 88 -7.54 1.66 3.94
CA VAL A 88 -7.13 0.26 4.18
C VAL A 88 -8.33 -0.68 4.20
N ARG A 89 -9.44 -0.28 4.82
CA ARG A 89 -10.66 -1.10 4.92
C ARG A 89 -11.40 -1.26 3.60
N ILE A 90 -11.37 -0.28 2.71
CA ILE A 90 -12.13 -0.31 1.44
C ILE A 90 -11.29 -0.69 0.21
N CYS A 91 -9.97 -0.49 0.23
CA CYS A 91 -9.10 -0.87 -0.87
C CYS A 91 -8.94 -2.39 -0.98
N ASP A 92 -8.79 -2.88 -2.20
CA ASP A 92 -8.72 -4.30 -2.54
C ASP A 92 -7.28 -4.77 -2.76
N LEU A 93 -6.38 -3.86 -3.14
CA LEU A 93 -4.96 -4.10 -3.38
C LEU A 93 -4.14 -2.96 -2.77
N LEU A 94 -3.07 -3.31 -2.06
CA LEU A 94 -2.03 -2.37 -1.64
C LEU A 94 -0.80 -2.52 -2.54
N ILE A 95 -0.32 -1.39 -3.04
CA ILE A 95 0.99 -1.24 -3.65
C ILE A 95 1.79 -0.33 -2.72
N THR A 96 2.87 -0.83 -2.17
CA THR A 96 3.72 -0.06 -1.24
C THR A 96 5.18 -0.43 -1.43
N ASP A 97 6.05 0.04 -0.57
CA ASP A 97 7.47 -0.30 -0.54
C ASP A 97 7.90 -0.71 0.87
N TYR A 98 8.41 0.18 1.68
CA TYR A 98 8.97 -0.10 3.03
C TYR A 98 8.00 0.24 4.16
N SER A 99 6.75 0.53 3.85
CA SER A 99 5.75 1.02 4.81
C SER A 99 5.13 -0.08 5.64
N SER A 100 4.97 0.18 6.94
CA SER A 100 4.25 -0.69 7.87
C SER A 100 2.74 -0.80 7.60
N ILE A 101 2.17 -0.02 6.69
CA ILE A 101 0.76 -0.11 6.30
C ILE A 101 0.39 -1.52 5.79
N CYS A 102 1.36 -2.27 5.29
CA CYS A 102 1.17 -3.67 4.89
C CYS A 102 0.68 -4.56 6.04
N MET A 103 1.02 -4.23 7.30
CA MET A 103 0.57 -4.96 8.48
C MET A 103 -0.97 -4.98 8.58
N ASP A 104 -1.60 -3.82 8.33
CA ASP A 104 -3.05 -3.69 8.39
C ASP A 104 -3.74 -4.45 7.24
N PHE A 105 -3.17 -4.41 6.03
CA PHE A 105 -3.66 -5.19 4.89
C PHE A 105 -3.58 -6.69 5.12
N VAL A 106 -2.49 -7.16 5.71
CA VAL A 106 -2.29 -8.56 6.06
C VAL A 106 -3.30 -9.04 7.10
N LEU A 107 -3.64 -8.21 8.09
CA LEU A 107 -4.69 -8.51 9.06
C LEU A 107 -6.06 -8.67 8.40
N LEU A 108 -6.34 -7.89 7.37
CA LEU A 108 -7.56 -7.98 6.57
C LEU A 108 -7.53 -9.09 5.50
N LYS A 109 -6.43 -9.82 5.37
CA LYS A 109 -6.18 -10.85 4.35
C LYS A 109 -6.29 -10.34 2.92
N LYS A 110 -5.94 -9.07 2.72
CA LYS A 110 -5.96 -8.42 1.41
C LYS A 110 -4.58 -8.45 0.77
N PRO A 111 -4.50 -8.54 -0.57
CA PRO A 111 -3.23 -8.63 -1.27
C PRO A 111 -2.39 -7.37 -1.14
N CYS A 112 -1.07 -7.58 -1.01
CA CYS A 112 -0.05 -6.54 -1.02
C CYS A 112 0.98 -6.85 -2.08
N LEU A 113 1.41 -5.83 -2.82
CA LEU A 113 2.59 -5.87 -3.69
C LEU A 113 3.60 -4.81 -3.25
N PHE A 114 4.86 -5.13 -3.39
CA PHE A 114 5.96 -4.28 -2.97
C PHE A 114 6.71 -3.76 -4.19
N TYR A 115 6.57 -2.46 -4.45
CA TYR A 115 7.29 -1.79 -5.54
C TYR A 115 8.51 -1.08 -4.97
N ALA A 116 9.63 -1.79 -4.94
CA ALA A 116 10.89 -1.38 -4.33
C ALA A 116 11.96 -1.13 -5.40
N PHE A 117 11.75 -0.09 -6.24
CA PHE A 117 12.63 0.25 -7.36
C PHE A 117 14.02 0.69 -6.91
N ASP A 118 14.15 1.20 -5.69
CA ASP A 118 15.38 1.71 -5.08
C ASP A 118 15.87 0.85 -3.90
N LEU A 119 15.51 -0.44 -3.86
CA LEU A 119 15.75 -1.34 -2.72
C LEU A 119 17.22 -1.34 -2.25
N GLU A 120 18.17 -1.46 -3.17
CA GLU A 120 19.61 -1.55 -2.82
C GLU A 120 20.12 -0.26 -2.16
N GLU A 121 19.58 0.88 -2.58
CA GLU A 121 19.93 2.18 -2.02
C GLU A 121 19.29 2.39 -0.66
N TYR A 122 17.99 2.07 -0.54
CA TYR A 122 17.26 2.17 0.72
C TYR A 122 17.87 1.25 1.79
N GLU A 123 18.29 0.03 1.43
CA GLU A 123 18.94 -0.89 2.35
C GLU A 123 20.30 -0.38 2.84
N ARG A 124 21.08 0.29 1.99
CA ARG A 124 22.35 0.91 2.41
C ARG A 124 22.16 2.03 3.43
N GLU A 125 21.07 2.79 3.32
CA GLU A 125 20.81 3.95 4.18
C GLU A 125 20.13 3.58 5.49
N ARG A 126 19.16 2.67 5.44
CA ARG A 126 18.28 2.39 6.56
C ARG A 126 18.46 1.01 7.18
N SER A 127 19.01 0.07 6.42
CA SER A 127 19.15 -1.35 6.78
C SER A 127 17.81 -2.03 7.12
N PHE A 128 17.82 -3.34 7.12
CA PHE A 128 16.69 -4.17 7.56
C PHE A 128 17.16 -5.20 8.57
N PHE A 129 16.32 -5.57 9.53
CA PHE A 129 16.60 -6.67 10.46
C PHE A 129 16.55 -8.05 9.79
N PHE A 130 15.76 -8.16 8.71
CA PHE A 130 15.60 -9.38 7.92
C PHE A 130 15.90 -9.06 6.46
N SER A 131 16.20 -10.09 5.67
CA SER A 131 16.22 -9.95 4.20
C SER A 131 14.86 -9.43 3.74
N TYR A 132 14.85 -8.28 3.08
CA TYR A 132 13.61 -7.59 2.71
C TYR A 132 12.67 -8.48 1.89
N GLU A 133 13.20 -9.06 0.79
CA GLU A 133 12.42 -9.89 -0.12
C GLU A 133 11.90 -11.18 0.53
N ASP A 134 12.56 -11.69 1.57
CA ASP A 134 12.12 -12.89 2.28
C ASP A 134 11.08 -12.58 3.36
N TYR A 135 11.13 -11.36 3.91
CA TYR A 135 10.27 -10.96 5.02
C TYR A 135 8.94 -10.37 4.61
N VAL A 136 8.88 -9.57 3.52
CA VAL A 136 7.63 -8.86 3.16
C VAL A 136 6.48 -9.82 2.81
N PRO A 137 5.23 -9.46 3.17
CA PRO A 137 4.07 -10.34 3.03
C PRO A 137 3.52 -10.49 1.61
N GLY A 138 4.21 -9.98 0.61
CA GLY A 138 3.80 -10.06 -0.79
C GLY A 138 4.98 -10.24 -1.72
N LYS A 139 4.75 -10.17 -3.01
CA LYS A 139 5.81 -10.18 -4.01
C LYS A 139 6.41 -8.79 -4.19
N THR A 140 7.70 -8.75 -4.53
CA THR A 140 8.46 -7.53 -4.77
C THR A 140 8.75 -7.36 -6.25
N ALA A 141 8.42 -6.19 -6.78
CA ALA A 141 8.80 -5.73 -8.11
C ALA A 141 9.86 -4.63 -8.00
N LYS A 142 10.95 -4.74 -8.77
CA LYS A 142 11.99 -3.69 -8.89
C LYS A 142 11.79 -2.81 -10.12
N THR A 143 10.88 -3.19 -11.01
CA THR A 143 10.51 -2.41 -12.20
C THR A 143 9.01 -2.20 -12.24
N PHE A 144 8.58 -1.10 -12.84
CA PHE A 144 7.15 -0.79 -12.95
C PHE A 144 6.42 -1.82 -13.85
N ASP A 145 7.05 -2.25 -14.95
CA ASP A 145 6.48 -3.31 -15.80
C ASP A 145 6.30 -4.62 -15.05
N GLY A 146 7.29 -5.01 -14.23
CA GLY A 146 7.19 -6.18 -13.37
C GLY A 146 6.03 -6.08 -12.36
N LEU A 147 5.78 -4.89 -11.79
CA LEU A 147 4.61 -4.65 -10.95
C LEU A 147 3.31 -4.86 -11.71
N LEU A 148 3.18 -4.28 -12.91
CA LEU A 148 1.98 -4.43 -13.75
C LEU A 148 1.74 -5.90 -14.14
N ASP A 149 2.79 -6.67 -14.41
CA ASP A 149 2.67 -8.10 -14.74
C ASP A 149 2.23 -8.94 -13.53
N MET A 150 2.69 -8.62 -12.33
CA MET A 150 2.22 -9.25 -11.09
C MET A 150 0.73 -8.97 -10.84
N ILE A 151 0.26 -7.73 -11.10
CA ILE A 151 -1.17 -7.38 -11.00
C ILE A 151 -1.99 -8.15 -12.03
N ALA A 152 -1.54 -8.19 -13.28
CA ALA A 152 -2.24 -8.88 -14.37
C ALA A 152 -2.35 -10.40 -14.17
N SER A 153 -1.36 -11.00 -13.51
CA SER A 153 -1.35 -12.43 -13.20
C SER A 153 -2.04 -12.78 -11.88
N GLU A 154 -2.49 -11.79 -11.12
CA GLU A 154 -3.02 -11.92 -9.75
C GLU A 154 -2.07 -12.71 -8.81
N ASP A 155 -0.76 -12.64 -9.08
CA ASP A 155 0.26 -13.36 -8.32
C ASP A 155 0.79 -12.50 -7.18
N PHE A 156 0.02 -12.39 -6.12
CA PHE A 156 0.30 -11.54 -4.96
C PHE A 156 1.13 -12.20 -3.86
N GLY A 157 1.50 -13.48 -4.00
CA GLY A 157 2.28 -14.21 -2.98
C GLY A 157 1.48 -14.56 -1.72
N LYS A 158 0.30 -15.14 -1.87
CA LYS A 158 -0.61 -15.48 -0.77
C LYS A 158 0.04 -16.29 0.37
N ASP A 159 0.90 -17.25 0.02
CA ASP A 159 1.61 -18.09 1.02
C ASP A 159 2.57 -17.27 1.89
N ARG A 160 3.15 -16.19 1.31
CA ARG A 160 4.01 -15.26 2.06
C ARG A 160 3.20 -14.48 3.09
N GLN A 161 1.99 -14.08 2.72
CA GLN A 161 1.10 -13.35 3.61
C GLN A 161 0.71 -14.17 4.83
N GLU A 162 0.42 -15.47 4.66
CA GLU A 162 0.10 -16.37 5.77
C GLU A 162 1.30 -16.53 6.73
N LYS A 163 2.49 -16.81 6.20
CA LYS A 163 3.72 -16.90 7.00
C LYS A 163 4.03 -15.60 7.76
N PHE A 164 3.87 -14.47 7.09
CA PHE A 164 4.07 -13.16 7.72
C PHE A 164 3.10 -12.91 8.87
N ARG A 165 1.83 -13.29 8.72
CA ARG A 165 0.82 -13.18 9.79
C ARG A 165 1.18 -14.05 10.98
N GLU A 166 1.54 -15.30 10.76
CA GLU A 166 1.94 -16.23 11.81
C GLU A 166 3.18 -15.75 12.57
N PHE A 167 4.13 -15.15 11.87
CA PHE A 167 5.34 -14.61 12.47
C PHE A 167 5.12 -13.34 13.30
N ASN A 168 4.26 -12.42 12.83
CA ASN A 168 4.13 -11.09 13.43
C ASN A 168 2.97 -10.95 14.41
N PHE A 169 2.00 -11.87 14.42
CA PHE A 169 0.78 -11.73 15.21
C PHE A 169 0.41 -13.02 15.93
N ASP A 170 0.36 -12.96 17.27
CA ASP A 170 -0.02 -14.12 18.09
C ASP A 170 -1.53 -14.33 18.17
N VAL A 171 -2.32 -13.26 18.18
CA VAL A 171 -3.76 -13.31 18.45
C VAL A 171 -4.53 -12.31 17.57
N PHE A 172 -5.63 -12.78 16.96
CA PHE A 172 -6.48 -11.99 16.05
C PHE A 172 -7.90 -11.76 16.62
N ASP A 173 -8.01 -11.40 17.88
CA ASP A 173 -9.30 -11.26 18.58
C ASP A 173 -9.78 -9.81 18.76
N GLY A 174 -9.02 -8.83 18.26
CA GLY A 174 -9.31 -7.40 18.40
C GLY A 174 -9.19 -6.84 19.83
N LYS A 175 -8.60 -7.60 20.77
CA LYS A 175 -8.50 -7.21 22.19
C LYS A 175 -7.08 -6.81 22.63
N SER A 176 -6.18 -6.54 21.70
CA SER A 176 -4.78 -6.18 22.02
C SER A 176 -4.68 -4.95 22.92
N ALA A 177 -5.46 -3.89 22.65
CA ALA A 177 -5.49 -2.70 23.51
C ALA A 177 -5.92 -3.02 24.95
N ALA A 178 -6.95 -3.84 25.13
CA ALA A 178 -7.40 -4.25 26.46
C ALA A 178 -6.30 -5.02 27.21
N ARG A 179 -5.65 -5.99 26.54
CA ARG A 179 -4.52 -6.75 27.15
C ARG A 179 -3.35 -5.83 27.53
N THR A 180 -3.06 -4.84 26.70
CA THR A 180 -1.99 -3.87 26.99
C THR A 180 -2.33 -3.05 28.23
N VAL A 181 -3.56 -2.53 28.32
CA VAL A 181 -4.02 -1.78 29.49
C VAL A 181 -3.96 -2.65 30.75
N ASP A 182 -4.47 -3.88 30.69
CA ASP A 182 -4.44 -4.82 31.83
C ASP A 182 -3.02 -5.16 32.29
N ALA A 183 -2.04 -5.18 31.37
CA ALA A 183 -0.65 -5.43 31.70
C ALA A 183 0.06 -4.22 32.33
N ILE A 184 -0.35 -2.99 31.99
CA ILE A 184 0.29 -1.75 32.46
C ILE A 184 -0.33 -1.29 33.80
N VAL A 185 -1.64 -1.49 34.00
CA VAL A 185 -2.39 -0.95 35.15
C VAL A 185 -2.36 -1.89 36.34
N LYS A 186 -1.73 -3.05 36.22
CA LYS A 186 -1.44 -3.97 37.36
C LYS A 186 -0.22 -3.48 38.10
#